data_36de530f4d5c5f049f61d6dc92ac5081
#
_entry.id   36de530f4d5c5f049f61d6dc92ac5081
#
_cell.length_a   1.000
_cell.length_b   1.000
_cell.length_c   1.000
_cell.angle_alpha   90.00
_cell.angle_beta   90.00
_cell.angle_gamma   90.00
#
_symmetry.space_group_name_H-M   'P 1'
#
loop_
_entity.id
_entity.type
_entity.pdbx_description
1 polymer ?
#
loop_
_entity_poly.entity_id
_entity_poly.type
_entity_poly.pdbx_seq_one_letter_code
_entity_poly.pdbx_strand_id
1 'polypeptide(L)'
;MELPERIKSTSEYRFVDKGNVKLSKLMKSVRMNQIKVRDKNLFEDNIILRGDLALISCEKCVILCENAIIHPSLNNINAPYEYRPLHIGKYTYIGKNSIISSLKIGEYVYIGENCILSDRTKVENNVKVMDNTYVPSDMELVEYGIYEGYPAKLIGHLDNQNSKYMEFFCNDYFDKLVIKKK
;
A
#
# COMPACT_ATOMS: atom_id res chain seq x y z
N MET A 1 -19.80 6.12 -1.37
CA MET A 1 -18.69 5.54 -0.61
C MET A 1 -18.35 6.55 0.47
N GLU A 2 -18.66 6.24 1.73
CA GLU A 2 -18.35 7.14 2.83
C GLU A 2 -16.85 7.18 3.06
N LEU A 3 -16.33 8.39 3.31
CA LEU A 3 -14.93 8.57 3.72
C LEU A 3 -14.76 7.94 5.11
N PRO A 4 -13.68 7.21 5.38
CA PRO A 4 -13.45 6.64 6.69
C PRO A 4 -13.46 7.73 7.76
N GLU A 5 -14.05 7.43 8.91
CA GLU A 5 -14.12 8.35 10.07
C GLU A 5 -12.72 8.83 10.47
N ARG A 6 -12.68 10.03 11.04
CA ARG A 6 -11.44 10.68 11.52
C ARG A 6 -10.63 9.71 12.40
N ILE A 7 -9.50 9.28 11.90
CA ILE A 7 -8.55 8.46 12.66
C ILE A 7 -7.91 9.36 13.71
N LYS A 8 -8.27 9.16 14.96
CA LYS A 8 -7.56 9.71 16.11
C LYS A 8 -6.36 8.79 16.39
N SER A 9 -5.26 8.99 15.67
CA SER A 9 -4.03 8.31 16.05
C SER A 9 -3.46 8.93 17.34
N THR A 10 -3.21 8.10 18.33
CA THR A 10 -2.46 8.47 19.54
C THR A 10 -0.96 8.38 19.34
N SER A 11 -0.53 7.98 18.15
CA SER A 11 0.85 7.65 17.81
C SER A 11 1.70 8.88 17.56
N GLU A 12 2.95 8.80 17.95
CA GLU A 12 3.95 9.80 17.62
C GLU A 12 4.53 9.51 16.24
N TYR A 13 4.49 10.50 15.34
CA TYR A 13 5.08 10.43 14.02
C TYR A 13 6.45 11.08 13.96
N ARG A 14 7.36 10.46 13.23
CA ARG A 14 8.61 11.06 12.82
C ARG A 14 8.45 11.65 11.43
N PHE A 15 8.76 12.93 11.29
CA PHE A 15 8.78 13.60 10.00
C PHE A 15 10.15 13.43 9.35
N VAL A 16 10.13 13.02 8.10
CA VAL A 16 11.31 12.90 7.26
C VAL A 16 11.10 13.84 6.06
N ASP A 17 12.18 14.31 5.47
CA ASP A 17 12.16 15.18 4.29
C ASP A 17 11.30 16.45 4.47
N LYS A 18 11.74 17.32 5.40
CA LYS A 18 11.11 18.62 5.73
C LYS A 18 9.62 18.52 6.10
N GLY A 19 9.17 17.39 6.61
CA GLY A 19 7.79 17.18 7.07
C GLY A 19 6.83 16.63 6.02
N ASN A 20 7.30 16.33 4.82
CA ASN A 20 6.47 15.81 3.75
C ASN A 20 6.21 14.30 3.85
N VAL A 21 6.90 13.59 4.72
CA VAL A 21 6.71 12.16 4.96
C VAL A 21 6.40 11.94 6.43
N LYS A 22 5.28 11.26 6.71
CA LYS A 22 4.82 10.95 8.07
C LYS A 22 5.03 9.45 8.32
N LEU A 23 5.97 9.11 9.19
CA LEU A 23 6.26 7.73 9.60
C LEU A 23 5.95 7.56 11.07
N SER A 24 5.13 6.58 11.43
CA SER A 24 4.90 6.22 12.83
C SER A 24 6.22 5.77 13.48
N LYS A 25 6.43 6.14 14.75
CA LYS A 25 7.56 5.63 15.54
C LYS A 25 7.45 4.14 15.86
N LEU A 26 6.25 3.57 15.79
CA LEU A 26 5.98 2.15 16.00
C LEU A 26 6.19 1.31 14.75
N MET A 27 6.45 1.94 13.60
CA MET A 27 6.76 1.23 12.35
C MET A 27 8.07 0.43 12.49
N LYS A 28 8.06 -0.79 12.00
CA LYS A 28 9.22 -1.67 11.92
C LYS A 28 9.71 -1.74 10.48
N SER A 29 10.94 -1.35 10.24
CA SER A 29 11.59 -1.51 8.95
C SER A 29 12.90 -2.25 9.09
N VAL A 30 13.13 -3.22 8.21
CA VAL A 30 14.39 -3.94 8.12
C VAL A 30 15.16 -3.41 6.92
N ARG A 31 16.42 -2.99 7.13
CA ARG A 31 17.29 -2.36 6.13
C ARG A 31 16.66 -1.14 5.44
N MET A 32 16.50 -0.05 6.17
CA MET A 32 15.97 1.23 5.67
C MET A 32 16.66 1.77 4.40
N ASN A 33 17.92 1.46 4.17
CA ASN A 33 18.63 1.85 2.96
C ASN A 33 18.09 1.20 1.66
N GLN A 34 17.30 0.16 1.78
CA GLN A 34 16.57 -0.51 0.69
C GLN A 34 15.11 -0.06 0.59
N ILE A 35 14.72 1.01 1.31
CA ILE A 35 13.38 1.55 1.26
C ILE A 35 13.45 3.00 0.76
N LYS A 36 12.93 3.24 -0.43
CA LYS A 36 12.85 4.57 -1.05
C LYS A 36 11.45 5.11 -0.91
N VAL A 37 11.32 6.29 -0.34
CA VAL A 37 10.03 6.94 -0.08
C VAL A 37 10.07 8.34 -0.65
N ARG A 38 9.10 8.70 -1.51
CA ARG A 38 8.93 10.05 -2.05
C ARG A 38 8.00 10.89 -1.16
N ASP A 39 7.56 12.02 -1.67
CA ASP A 39 6.79 13.02 -0.91
C ASP A 39 5.40 12.54 -0.49
N LYS A 40 4.90 13.12 0.60
CA LYS A 40 3.54 12.94 1.13
C LYS A 40 3.16 11.50 1.47
N ASN A 41 4.13 10.65 1.78
CA ASN A 41 3.81 9.29 2.23
C ASN A 41 3.43 9.29 3.71
N LEU A 42 2.47 8.45 4.05
CA LEU A 42 2.01 8.20 5.40
C LEU A 42 2.09 6.72 5.73
N PHE A 43 2.86 6.38 6.75
CA PHE A 43 2.97 5.02 7.28
C PHE A 43 2.49 5.03 8.73
N GLU A 44 1.38 4.35 8.97
CA GLU A 44 0.74 4.26 10.28
C GLU A 44 1.45 3.28 11.22
N ASP A 45 0.79 2.90 12.31
CA ASP A 45 1.39 2.08 13.36
C ASP A 45 1.60 0.63 12.97
N ASN A 46 2.63 0.03 13.54
CA ASN A 46 2.94 -1.39 13.44
C ASN A 46 3.14 -1.91 12.00
N ILE A 47 3.38 -1.04 11.03
CA ILE A 47 3.71 -1.44 9.67
C ILE A 47 5.04 -2.17 9.66
N ILE A 48 5.14 -3.23 8.87
CA ILE A 48 6.37 -3.98 8.64
C ILE A 48 6.81 -3.85 7.19
N LEU A 49 7.99 -3.25 6.97
CA LEU A 49 8.62 -3.16 5.64
C LEU A 49 9.87 -4.03 5.59
N ARG A 50 9.87 -5.05 4.72
CA ARG A 50 10.94 -6.04 4.58
C ARG A 50 11.94 -5.63 3.47
N GLY A 51 12.61 -4.50 3.65
CA GLY A 51 13.68 -4.05 2.74
C GLY A 51 14.95 -4.93 2.75
N ASP A 52 15.04 -5.87 3.67
CA ASP A 52 16.12 -6.86 3.72
C ASP A 52 16.03 -7.91 2.60
N LEU A 53 14.86 -8.11 2.04
CA LEU A 53 14.64 -9.06 0.95
C LEU A 53 14.99 -8.46 -0.41
N ALA A 54 14.46 -7.28 -0.72
CA ALA A 54 14.81 -6.48 -1.90
C ALA A 54 14.32 -5.04 -1.73
N LEU A 55 14.59 -4.18 -2.72
CA LEU A 55 14.18 -2.78 -2.72
C LEU A 55 12.66 -2.63 -2.66
N ILE A 56 12.17 -1.77 -1.77
CA ILE A 56 10.79 -1.27 -1.75
C ILE A 56 10.82 0.20 -2.13
N SER A 57 10.07 0.60 -3.14
CA SER A 57 9.94 2.00 -3.57
C SER A 57 8.49 2.46 -3.52
N CYS A 58 8.24 3.52 -2.77
CA CYS A 58 6.94 4.17 -2.66
C CYS A 58 7.01 5.53 -3.37
N GLU A 59 6.15 5.73 -4.36
CA GLU A 59 6.01 7.01 -5.06
C GLU A 59 5.28 8.05 -4.17
N LYS A 60 4.81 9.13 -4.75
CA LYS A 60 4.15 10.22 -4.03
C LYS A 60 2.80 9.79 -3.46
N CYS A 61 2.53 10.19 -2.22
CA CYS A 61 1.22 10.05 -1.57
C CYS A 61 0.74 8.59 -1.46
N VAL A 62 1.62 7.71 -1.01
CA VAL A 62 1.29 6.34 -0.64
C VAL A 62 0.90 6.29 0.83
N ILE A 63 -0.23 5.68 1.14
CA ILE A 63 -0.75 5.52 2.49
C ILE A 63 -0.73 4.04 2.84
N LEU A 64 0.01 3.70 3.88
CA LEU A 64 0.03 2.37 4.47
C LEU A 64 -0.62 2.44 5.84
N CYS A 65 -1.72 1.69 6.02
CA CYS A 65 -2.48 1.70 7.26
C CYS A 65 -1.96 0.69 8.28
N GLU A 66 -2.46 0.80 9.50
CA GLU A 66 -2.02 0.03 10.67
C GLU A 66 -1.89 -1.47 10.38
N ASN A 67 -0.82 -2.07 10.91
CA ASN A 67 -0.50 -3.49 10.84
C ASN A 67 -0.29 -4.03 9.42
N ALA A 68 -0.15 -3.18 8.40
CA ALA A 68 0.14 -3.64 7.05
C ALA A 68 1.57 -4.22 6.98
N ILE A 69 1.71 -5.32 6.25
CA ILE A 69 2.99 -5.99 6.00
C ILE A 69 3.31 -5.88 4.51
N ILE A 70 4.42 -5.25 4.21
CA ILE A 70 4.89 -5.05 2.84
C ILE A 70 6.22 -5.77 2.67
N HIS A 71 6.26 -6.72 1.79
CA HIS A 71 7.51 -7.40 1.45
C HIS A 71 7.65 -7.66 -0.05
N PRO A 72 8.88 -7.64 -0.54
CA PRO A 72 9.18 -7.96 -1.93
C PRO A 72 8.74 -9.39 -2.29
N SER A 73 8.29 -9.56 -3.52
CA SER A 73 7.80 -10.83 -4.03
C SER A 73 8.92 -11.83 -4.29
N LEU A 74 8.69 -13.08 -3.94
CA LEU A 74 9.55 -14.19 -4.34
C LEU A 74 9.36 -14.46 -5.84
N ASN A 75 10.44 -14.31 -6.61
CA ASN A 75 10.39 -14.47 -8.07
C ASN A 75 10.37 -15.93 -8.52
N ASN A 76 11.14 -16.77 -7.84
CA ASN A 76 11.28 -18.18 -8.22
C ASN A 76 11.15 -19.07 -6.99
N ILE A 77 10.32 -20.10 -7.10
CA ILE A 77 10.13 -21.10 -6.04
C ILE A 77 11.30 -22.10 -6.02
N ASN A 78 12.02 -22.22 -7.13
CA ASN A 78 13.20 -23.10 -7.25
C ASN A 78 14.45 -22.33 -6.82
N ALA A 79 15.28 -22.94 -6.00
CA ALA A 79 16.52 -22.32 -5.53
C ALA A 79 17.48 -21.97 -6.70
N PRO A 80 18.23 -20.86 -6.60
CA PRO A 80 18.29 -19.95 -5.45
C PRO A 80 17.05 -19.04 -5.37
N TYR A 81 16.56 -18.84 -4.15
CA TYR A 81 15.45 -17.92 -3.89
C TYR A 81 15.87 -16.48 -4.23
N GLU A 82 15.15 -15.87 -5.15
CA GLU A 82 15.38 -14.50 -5.58
C GLU A 82 14.14 -13.65 -5.33
N TYR A 83 14.30 -12.56 -4.59
CA TYR A 83 13.25 -11.58 -4.36
C TYR A 83 13.35 -10.46 -5.39
N ARG A 84 12.20 -10.00 -5.89
CA ARG A 84 12.11 -8.89 -6.83
C ARG A 84 11.76 -7.60 -6.11
N PRO A 85 12.35 -6.46 -6.51
CA PRO A 85 11.95 -5.17 -6.00
C PRO A 85 10.45 -4.94 -6.14
N LEU A 86 9.83 -4.34 -5.09
CA LEU A 86 8.45 -3.92 -5.13
C LEU A 86 8.38 -2.42 -5.40
N HIS A 87 7.61 -2.05 -6.41
CA HIS A 87 7.26 -0.67 -6.71
C HIS A 87 5.79 -0.41 -6.39
N ILE A 88 5.52 0.65 -5.60
CA ILE A 88 4.18 1.12 -5.26
C ILE A 88 3.98 2.49 -5.88
N GLY A 89 3.03 2.60 -6.81
CA GLY A 89 2.72 3.81 -7.55
C GLY A 89 2.06 4.90 -6.69
N LYS A 90 1.99 6.10 -7.22
CA LYS A 90 1.46 7.28 -6.51
C LYS A 90 -0.04 7.16 -6.23
N TYR A 91 -0.47 7.88 -5.18
CA TYR A 91 -1.88 7.94 -4.77
C TYR A 91 -2.48 6.55 -4.52
N THR A 92 -1.71 5.69 -3.87
CA THR A 92 -2.10 4.33 -3.53
C THR A 92 -2.40 4.23 -2.04
N TYR A 93 -3.52 3.60 -1.72
CA TYR A 93 -3.95 3.31 -0.35
C TYR A 93 -3.92 1.81 -0.10
N ILE A 94 -3.30 1.41 1.00
CA ILE A 94 -3.26 0.01 1.48
C ILE A 94 -3.85 -0.02 2.88
N GLY A 95 -4.99 -0.70 2.98
CA GLY A 95 -5.79 -0.80 4.19
C GLY A 95 -5.15 -1.61 5.30
N LYS A 96 -5.77 -1.55 6.49
CA LYS A 96 -5.28 -2.19 7.71
C LYS A 96 -5.15 -3.70 7.56
N ASN A 97 -4.17 -4.26 8.29
CA ASN A 97 -3.95 -5.70 8.40
C ASN A 97 -3.70 -6.40 7.06
N SER A 98 -3.38 -5.66 5.99
CA SER A 98 -3.17 -6.24 4.66
C SER A 98 -1.73 -6.69 4.48
N ILE A 99 -1.54 -7.81 3.76
CA ILE A 99 -0.24 -8.41 3.46
C ILE A 99 0.00 -8.33 1.96
N ILE A 100 1.09 -7.67 1.57
CA ILE A 100 1.42 -7.39 0.17
C ILE A 100 2.75 -8.03 -0.19
N SER A 101 2.71 -8.97 -1.15
CA SER A 101 3.87 -9.65 -1.74
C SER A 101 3.95 -9.48 -3.25
N SER A 102 3.37 -8.42 -3.78
CA SER A 102 3.24 -8.18 -5.22
C SER A 102 4.56 -7.84 -5.89
N LEU A 103 4.67 -8.05 -7.20
CA LEU A 103 5.77 -7.55 -8.04
C LEU A 103 5.64 -6.04 -8.30
N LYS A 104 4.40 -5.59 -8.50
CA LYS A 104 4.09 -4.20 -8.82
C LYS A 104 2.71 -3.82 -8.29
N ILE A 105 2.60 -2.63 -7.75
CA ILE A 105 1.33 -1.95 -7.52
C ILE A 105 1.36 -0.66 -8.32
N GLY A 106 0.37 -0.47 -9.17
CA GLY A 106 0.21 0.69 -10.04
C GLY A 106 -0.13 1.97 -9.30
N GLU A 107 -0.51 2.98 -10.05
CA GLU A 107 -0.95 4.27 -9.55
C GLU A 107 -2.46 4.29 -9.30
N TYR A 108 -2.90 5.12 -8.35
CA TYR A 108 -4.34 5.31 -8.04
C TYR A 108 -5.05 4.02 -7.64
N VAL A 109 -4.35 3.18 -6.89
CA VAL A 109 -4.84 1.87 -6.44
C VAL A 109 -5.41 1.98 -5.04
N TYR A 110 -6.56 1.36 -4.82
CA TYR A 110 -7.16 1.17 -3.51
C TYR A 110 -7.13 -0.31 -3.15
N ILE A 111 -6.44 -0.66 -2.08
CA ILE A 111 -6.47 -1.99 -1.47
C ILE A 111 -7.14 -1.87 -0.11
N GLY A 112 -8.23 -2.61 0.07
CA GLY A 112 -9.04 -2.60 1.29
C GLY A 112 -8.33 -3.18 2.51
N GLU A 113 -9.09 -3.38 3.57
CA GLU A 113 -8.58 -3.96 4.82
C GLU A 113 -8.55 -5.50 4.74
N ASN A 114 -7.65 -6.11 5.53
CA ASN A 114 -7.50 -7.57 5.64
C ASN A 114 -7.28 -8.28 4.28
N CYS A 115 -6.66 -7.61 3.33
CA CYS A 115 -6.35 -8.17 2.01
C CYS A 115 -5.03 -8.93 2.03
N ILE A 116 -4.95 -9.98 1.22
CA ILE A 116 -3.72 -10.72 0.98
C ILE A 116 -3.44 -10.73 -0.52
N LEU A 117 -2.37 -10.07 -0.94
CA LEU A 117 -1.85 -10.13 -2.30
C LEU A 117 -0.58 -10.98 -2.30
N SER A 118 -0.70 -12.17 -2.89
CA SER A 118 0.36 -13.20 -2.88
C SER A 118 1.50 -12.87 -3.85
N ASP A 119 2.53 -13.71 -3.81
CA ASP A 119 3.72 -13.55 -4.66
C ASP A 119 3.41 -13.48 -6.15
N ARG A 120 4.18 -12.71 -6.88
CA ARG A 120 4.12 -12.50 -8.33
C ARG A 120 2.83 -11.91 -8.86
N THR A 121 1.97 -11.39 -7.96
CA THR A 121 0.80 -10.62 -8.40
C THR A 121 1.23 -9.29 -9.00
N LYS A 122 0.46 -8.82 -9.98
CA LYS A 122 0.59 -7.49 -10.56
C LYS A 122 -0.72 -6.74 -10.44
N VAL A 123 -0.65 -5.55 -9.94
CA VAL A 123 -1.80 -4.66 -9.84
C VAL A 123 -1.58 -3.49 -10.79
N GLU A 124 -2.41 -3.37 -11.82
CA GLU A 124 -2.32 -2.27 -12.78
C GLU A 124 -2.91 -0.97 -12.19
N ASN A 125 -2.90 0.12 -12.97
CA ASN A 125 -3.37 1.41 -12.48
C ASN A 125 -4.90 1.42 -12.27
N ASN A 126 -5.37 2.30 -11.38
CA ASN A 126 -6.80 2.48 -11.14
C ASN A 126 -7.54 1.20 -10.72
N VAL A 127 -6.89 0.31 -9.99
CA VAL A 127 -7.51 -0.92 -9.50
C VAL A 127 -8.07 -0.72 -8.10
N LYS A 128 -9.21 -1.32 -7.83
CA LYS A 128 -9.81 -1.41 -6.50
C LYS A 128 -9.91 -2.86 -6.04
N VAL A 129 -9.31 -3.16 -4.90
CA VAL A 129 -9.44 -4.44 -4.20
C VAL A 129 -10.30 -4.21 -2.97
N MET A 130 -11.40 -4.94 -2.86
CA MET A 130 -12.34 -4.83 -1.74
C MET A 130 -11.76 -5.49 -0.48
N ASP A 131 -12.33 -5.17 0.67
CA ASP A 131 -11.90 -5.73 1.95
C ASP A 131 -12.00 -7.26 1.97
N ASN A 132 -11.13 -7.89 2.77
CA ASN A 132 -11.09 -9.34 2.97
C ASN A 132 -10.83 -10.15 1.68
N THR A 133 -10.17 -9.55 0.69
CA THR A 133 -9.89 -10.17 -0.60
C THR A 133 -8.55 -10.89 -0.57
N TYR A 134 -8.53 -12.12 -1.11
CA TYR A 134 -7.32 -12.90 -1.36
C TYR A 134 -7.00 -12.95 -2.85
N VAL A 135 -5.89 -12.37 -3.23
CA VAL A 135 -5.35 -12.40 -4.61
C VAL A 135 -4.28 -13.49 -4.68
N PRO A 136 -4.55 -14.61 -5.39
CA PRO A 136 -3.61 -15.71 -5.50
C PRO A 136 -2.36 -15.33 -6.30
N SER A 137 -1.29 -16.11 -6.11
CA SER A 137 -0.02 -15.90 -6.83
C SER A 137 -0.22 -15.90 -8.34
N ASP A 138 0.63 -15.14 -9.04
CA ASP A 138 0.66 -15.01 -10.51
C ASP A 138 -0.57 -14.33 -11.12
N MET A 139 -1.51 -13.83 -10.29
CA MET A 139 -2.69 -13.12 -10.79
C MET A 139 -2.33 -11.69 -11.18
N GLU A 140 -2.84 -11.25 -12.33
CA GLU A 140 -2.77 -9.86 -12.80
C GLU A 140 -4.13 -9.19 -12.68
N LEU A 141 -4.19 -8.09 -11.93
CA LEU A 141 -5.38 -7.29 -11.75
C LEU A 141 -5.39 -6.19 -12.82
N VAL A 142 -6.34 -6.29 -13.76
CA VAL A 142 -6.42 -5.39 -14.93
C VAL A 142 -6.84 -3.98 -14.54
N GLU A 143 -6.39 -3.02 -15.32
CA GLU A 143 -6.68 -1.61 -15.11
C GLU A 143 -8.18 -1.32 -15.02
N TYR A 144 -8.57 -0.42 -14.11
CA TYR A 144 -9.95 -0.09 -13.74
C TYR A 144 -10.77 -1.24 -13.17
N GLY A 145 -10.19 -2.41 -12.89
CA GLY A 145 -10.92 -3.54 -12.32
C GLY A 145 -11.26 -3.33 -10.84
N ILE A 146 -12.45 -3.82 -10.45
CA ILE A 146 -12.87 -3.96 -9.04
C ILE A 146 -12.85 -5.45 -8.72
N TYR A 147 -12.12 -5.83 -7.68
CA TYR A 147 -11.90 -7.23 -7.30
C TYR A 147 -12.39 -7.49 -5.89
N GLU A 148 -13.02 -8.64 -5.69
CA GLU A 148 -13.52 -9.10 -4.39
C GLU A 148 -13.47 -10.62 -4.29
N GLY A 149 -13.31 -11.13 -3.09
CA GLY A 149 -13.50 -12.53 -2.76
C GLY A 149 -12.24 -13.30 -2.40
N TYR A 150 -12.46 -14.59 -2.09
CA TYR A 150 -11.43 -15.53 -1.67
C TYR A 150 -11.60 -16.85 -2.45
N PRO A 151 -10.96 -17.00 -3.63
CA PRO A 151 -10.02 -16.11 -4.30
C PRO A 151 -10.69 -14.89 -4.97
N ALA A 152 -9.89 -13.86 -5.24
CA ALA A 152 -10.32 -12.63 -5.89
C ALA A 152 -10.94 -12.88 -7.27
N LYS A 153 -12.06 -12.20 -7.54
CA LYS A 153 -12.74 -12.21 -8.85
C LYS A 153 -13.02 -10.77 -9.28
N LEU A 154 -12.95 -10.53 -10.57
CA LEU A 154 -13.39 -9.27 -11.16
C LEU A 154 -14.91 -9.16 -11.02
N ILE A 155 -15.39 -8.15 -10.29
CA ILE A 155 -16.82 -7.92 -10.02
C ILE A 155 -17.38 -6.68 -10.71
N GLY A 156 -16.53 -5.85 -11.27
CA GLY A 156 -16.93 -4.62 -11.96
C GLY A 156 -15.75 -3.78 -12.40
N HIS A 157 -16.07 -2.59 -12.91
CA HIS A 157 -15.05 -1.65 -13.36
C HIS A 157 -15.31 -0.26 -12.77
N LEU A 158 -14.21 0.43 -12.46
CA LEU A 158 -14.20 1.84 -12.06
C LEU A 158 -14.41 2.72 -13.32
N ASP A 159 -14.88 3.93 -13.09
CA ASP A 159 -14.95 4.93 -14.14
C ASP A 159 -13.60 5.68 -14.32
N ASN A 160 -13.53 6.49 -15.38
CA ASN A 160 -12.34 7.27 -15.72
C ASN A 160 -12.02 8.39 -14.71
N GLN A 161 -12.87 8.64 -13.72
CA GLN A 161 -12.65 9.66 -12.69
C GLN A 161 -11.88 9.11 -11.47
N ASN A 162 -11.62 7.80 -11.42
CA ASN A 162 -10.98 7.17 -10.27
C ASN A 162 -9.63 7.84 -9.91
N SER A 163 -8.82 8.22 -10.89
CA SER A 163 -7.54 8.88 -10.63
C SER A 163 -7.69 10.20 -9.87
N LYS A 164 -8.69 11.02 -10.23
CA LYS A 164 -8.99 12.28 -9.52
C LYS A 164 -9.52 12.00 -8.12
N TYR A 165 -10.37 10.99 -7.99
CA TYR A 165 -10.90 10.57 -6.70
C TYR A 165 -9.77 10.10 -5.78
N MET A 166 -8.88 9.23 -6.24
CA MET A 166 -7.78 8.70 -5.44
C MET A 166 -6.75 9.79 -5.08
N GLU A 167 -6.49 10.73 -5.98
CA GLU A 167 -5.66 11.90 -5.69
C GLU A 167 -6.25 12.74 -4.55
N PHE A 168 -7.53 13.06 -4.63
CA PHE A 168 -8.23 13.79 -3.58
C PHE A 168 -8.25 12.98 -2.27
N PHE A 169 -8.63 11.72 -2.32
CA PHE A 169 -8.74 10.83 -1.17
C PHE A 169 -7.40 10.72 -0.41
N CYS A 170 -6.30 10.41 -1.11
CA CYS A 170 -4.99 10.25 -0.46
C CYS A 170 -4.45 11.56 0.11
N ASN A 171 -4.65 12.70 -0.57
CA ASN A 171 -4.25 13.99 -0.04
C ASN A 171 -5.07 14.36 1.22
N ASP A 172 -6.39 14.20 1.18
CA ASP A 172 -7.28 14.49 2.30
C ASP A 172 -6.96 13.59 3.51
N TYR A 173 -6.71 12.30 3.27
CA TYR A 173 -6.31 11.35 4.32
C TYR A 173 -4.99 11.77 4.98
N PHE A 174 -3.98 12.14 4.18
CA PHE A 174 -2.70 12.62 4.68
C PHE A 174 -2.82 13.89 5.51
N ASP A 175 -3.64 14.85 5.06
CA ASP A 175 -3.79 16.16 5.70
C ASP A 175 -4.64 16.08 6.98
N LYS A 176 -5.64 15.19 7.02
CA LYS A 176 -6.53 14.98 8.19
C LYS A 176 -5.91 14.21 9.34
N LEU A 177 -4.76 13.57 9.16
CA LEU A 177 -4.10 12.89 10.26
C LEU A 177 -3.72 13.89 11.36
N VAL A 178 -4.50 13.90 12.44
CA VAL A 178 -4.27 14.78 13.59
C VAL A 178 -3.05 14.30 14.35
N ILE A 179 -1.96 15.02 14.21
CA ILE A 179 -0.77 14.82 15.03
C ILE A 179 -1.01 15.55 16.35
N LYS A 180 -1.05 14.83 17.46
CA LYS A 180 -0.96 15.45 18.78
C LYS A 180 0.42 16.10 18.88
N LYS A 181 0.48 17.43 18.73
CA LYS A 181 1.63 18.17 19.24
C LYS A 181 1.64 18.00 20.76
N LYS A 182 2.68 17.42 21.30
CA LYS A 182 3.04 17.57 22.72
C LYS A 182 3.64 18.95 22.95
#